data_fdfbd4a45b126f770000a3dd50f22f70
#
_entry.id   fdfbd4a45b126f770000a3dd50f22f70
#
_cell.length_a   1.000
_cell.length_b   1.000
_cell.length_c   1.000
_cell.angle_alpha   90.00
_cell.angle_beta   90.00
_cell.angle_gamma   90.00
#
_symmetry.space_group_name_H-M   'P 1'
#
loop_
_entity.id
_entity.type
_entity.pdbx_description
1 polymer ?
#
loop_
_entity_poly.entity_id
_entity_poly.type
_entity_poly.pdbx_seq_one_letter_code
_entity_poly.pdbx_strand_id
1 'polypeptide(L)'
;MQRVAAGELPQTLRLARPGTMVAFAKQDAVAPGYADAVRAARAGGFAAVLRLAGGRAAVFHDQTIALAHAVPDPEPRAGIHSRFEWTAGLLARALRSLGVEARVGEVPGEYCPGGYSVNARREVKLAGIGQRIVAGGSHVGGVIVVGGAERVRDVLVPVYRALELPWDPGTAGAVENELNGSPSRAWTAVRDAILAEYGRRYDLVDGELDEETLALARRLAPEHRPA
;
A
#
# COMPACT_ATOMS: atom_id res chain seq x y z
N MET A 1 0.17 -12.50 -8.11
CA MET A 1 -1.29 -12.72 -8.07
C MET A 1 -1.78 -13.65 -9.20
N GLN A 2 -1.57 -13.35 -10.48
CA GLN A 2 -2.07 -14.20 -11.59
C GLN A 2 -1.62 -15.68 -11.46
N ARG A 3 -0.35 -15.92 -11.21
CA ARG A 3 0.20 -17.29 -11.05
C ARG A 3 -0.35 -17.99 -9.79
N VAL A 4 -0.58 -17.25 -8.70
CA VAL A 4 -1.22 -17.80 -7.50
C VAL A 4 -2.68 -18.18 -7.80
N ALA A 5 -3.41 -17.33 -8.52
CA ALA A 5 -4.78 -17.61 -8.93
C ALA A 5 -4.89 -18.80 -9.92
N ALA A 6 -3.85 -19.03 -10.71
CA ALA A 6 -3.75 -20.17 -11.63
C ALA A 6 -3.29 -21.47 -10.93
N GLY A 7 -2.95 -21.43 -9.65
CA GLY A 7 -2.42 -22.59 -8.90
C GLY A 7 -0.96 -22.93 -9.21
N GLU A 8 -0.25 -22.06 -9.93
CA GLU A 8 1.17 -22.24 -10.30
C GLU A 8 2.12 -21.88 -9.16
N LEU A 9 1.67 -21.04 -8.23
CA LEU A 9 2.41 -20.64 -7.02
C LEU A 9 1.51 -20.77 -5.79
N PRO A 10 2.09 -21.08 -4.63
CA PRO A 10 1.35 -21.07 -3.37
C PRO A 10 0.93 -19.63 -2.99
N GLN A 11 0.11 -19.53 -1.95
CA GLN A 11 -0.15 -18.26 -1.30
C GLN A 11 1.16 -17.55 -0.99
N THR A 12 1.24 -16.26 -1.35
CA THR A 12 2.50 -15.53 -1.33
C THR A 12 2.34 -14.17 -0.64
N LEU A 13 3.18 -13.92 0.34
CA LEU A 13 3.35 -12.60 0.97
C LEU A 13 4.66 -11.97 0.47
N ARG A 14 4.60 -10.69 0.10
CA ARG A 14 5.79 -9.90 -0.22
C ARG A 14 5.77 -8.60 0.57
N LEU A 15 6.83 -8.34 1.30
CA LEU A 15 7.14 -7.05 1.93
C LEU A 15 8.42 -6.52 1.29
N ALA A 16 8.35 -5.36 0.67
CA ALA A 16 9.49 -4.83 -0.10
C ALA A 16 9.68 -3.33 0.12
N ARG A 17 10.92 -2.87 -0.06
CA ARG A 17 11.19 -1.45 -0.31
C ARG A 17 10.82 -1.14 -1.76
N PRO A 18 9.85 -0.29 -2.01
CA PRO A 18 9.48 0.06 -3.38
C PRO A 18 10.42 1.12 -3.95
N GLY A 19 10.36 1.30 -5.27
CA GLY A 19 10.86 2.51 -5.91
C GLY A 19 10.00 3.73 -5.55
N THR A 20 10.52 4.92 -5.84
CA THR A 20 9.83 6.20 -5.62
C THR A 20 8.76 6.42 -6.68
N MET A 21 7.47 6.35 -6.31
CA MET A 21 6.35 6.47 -7.25
C MET A 21 5.07 6.98 -6.60
N VAL A 22 4.24 7.64 -7.41
CA VAL A 22 2.83 7.86 -7.13
C VAL A 22 2.02 6.81 -7.89
N ALA A 23 1.28 6.00 -7.15
CA ALA A 23 0.42 4.95 -7.69
C ALA A 23 -1.01 5.48 -7.82
N PHE A 24 -1.40 5.85 -9.03
CA PHE A 24 -2.74 6.30 -9.39
C PHE A 24 -3.69 5.12 -9.53
N ALA A 25 -4.95 5.31 -9.16
CA ALA A 25 -6.00 4.33 -9.38
C ALA A 25 -6.71 4.58 -10.72
N LYS A 26 -7.50 3.61 -11.19
CA LYS A 26 -8.29 3.76 -12.42
C LYS A 26 -9.24 4.95 -12.40
N GLN A 27 -9.83 5.26 -11.25
CA GLN A 27 -10.71 6.42 -11.10
C GLN A 27 -9.96 7.76 -11.15
N ASP A 28 -8.67 7.79 -10.86
CA ASP A 28 -7.84 8.98 -11.08
C ASP A 28 -7.55 9.16 -12.57
N ALA A 29 -7.30 8.04 -13.27
CA ALA A 29 -6.96 8.05 -14.70
C ALA A 29 -8.08 8.58 -15.62
N VAL A 30 -9.32 8.60 -15.15
CA VAL A 30 -10.47 9.17 -15.89
C VAL A 30 -10.80 10.59 -15.44
N ALA A 31 -10.11 11.16 -14.46
CA ALA A 31 -10.30 12.53 -14.01
C ALA A 31 -9.74 13.55 -15.04
N PRO A 32 -10.41 14.68 -15.29
CA PRO A 32 -9.93 15.68 -16.24
C PRO A 32 -8.51 16.17 -15.96
N GLY A 33 -8.14 16.31 -14.67
CA GLY A 33 -6.81 16.77 -14.24
C GLY A 33 -5.74 15.67 -14.16
N TYR A 34 -6.00 14.46 -14.66
CA TYR A 34 -5.07 13.33 -14.53
C TYR A 34 -3.70 13.58 -15.14
N ALA A 35 -3.66 14.16 -16.36
CA ALA A 35 -2.40 14.47 -17.02
C ALA A 35 -1.55 15.47 -16.21
N ASP A 36 -2.19 16.45 -15.59
CA ASP A 36 -1.53 17.43 -14.72
C ASP A 36 -1.03 16.77 -13.42
N ALA A 37 -1.81 15.88 -12.85
CA ALA A 37 -1.41 15.10 -11.67
C ALA A 37 -0.19 14.21 -11.95
N VAL A 38 -0.13 13.57 -13.13
CA VAL A 38 1.04 12.80 -13.58
C VAL A 38 2.26 13.70 -13.74
N ARG A 39 2.10 14.90 -14.33
CA ARG A 39 3.19 15.89 -14.44
C ARG A 39 3.67 16.36 -13.06
N ALA A 40 2.76 16.64 -12.15
CA ALA A 40 3.07 17.03 -10.77
C ALA A 40 3.87 15.95 -10.02
N ALA A 41 3.47 14.69 -10.13
CA ALA A 41 4.22 13.57 -9.55
C ALA A 41 5.65 13.49 -10.10
N ARG A 42 5.81 13.58 -11.43
CA ARG A 42 7.12 13.55 -12.10
C ARG A 42 8.00 14.75 -11.73
N ALA A 43 7.43 15.94 -11.62
CA ALA A 43 8.13 17.15 -11.18
C ALA A 43 8.63 17.02 -9.74
N GLY A 44 7.91 16.29 -8.87
CA GLY A 44 8.34 15.94 -7.52
C GLY A 44 9.38 14.82 -7.44
N GLY A 45 9.86 14.29 -8.58
CA GLY A 45 10.84 13.20 -8.63
C GLY A 45 10.22 11.79 -8.45
N PHE A 46 8.91 11.65 -8.58
CA PHE A 46 8.20 10.38 -8.45
C PHE A 46 7.80 9.81 -9.81
N ALA A 47 8.07 8.54 -10.04
CA ALA A 47 7.49 7.85 -11.18
C ALA A 47 5.95 7.81 -11.03
N ALA A 48 5.22 7.99 -12.13
CA ALA A 48 3.79 7.80 -12.15
C ALA A 48 3.45 6.38 -12.60
N VAL A 49 2.61 5.67 -11.83
CA VAL A 49 2.23 4.28 -12.10
C VAL A 49 0.71 4.14 -11.96
N LEU A 50 0.08 3.41 -12.87
CA LEU A 50 -1.33 3.05 -12.77
C LEU A 50 -1.46 1.70 -12.04
N ARG A 51 -2.12 1.70 -10.89
CA ARG A 51 -2.38 0.48 -10.12
C ARG A 51 -3.76 -0.12 -10.44
N LEU A 52 -3.87 -1.43 -10.24
CA LEU A 52 -5.13 -2.15 -10.49
C LEU A 52 -6.05 -2.23 -9.25
N ALA A 53 -5.53 -1.99 -8.06
CA ALA A 53 -6.32 -1.91 -6.85
C ALA A 53 -7.11 -0.59 -6.81
N GLY A 54 -8.25 -0.58 -6.12
CA GLY A 54 -9.09 0.61 -5.95
C GLY A 54 -8.45 1.69 -5.08
N GLY A 55 -9.19 2.76 -4.83
CA GLY A 55 -8.76 3.93 -4.06
C GLY A 55 -8.34 5.11 -4.93
N ARG A 56 -7.59 6.06 -4.38
CA ARG A 56 -7.03 7.26 -5.03
C ARG A 56 -5.50 7.20 -5.08
N ALA A 57 -4.86 8.20 -5.64
CA ALA A 57 -3.41 8.32 -5.67
C ALA A 57 -2.77 8.08 -4.30
N ALA A 58 -1.74 7.24 -4.24
CA ALA A 58 -0.98 6.93 -3.05
C ALA A 58 0.52 6.90 -3.36
N VAL A 59 1.35 7.11 -2.34
CA VAL A 59 2.79 7.30 -2.48
C VAL A 59 3.56 6.10 -1.98
N PHE A 60 4.56 5.71 -2.75
CA PHE A 60 5.57 4.73 -2.38
C PHE A 60 6.96 5.36 -2.53
N HIS A 61 7.85 5.09 -1.59
CA HIS A 61 9.26 5.47 -1.64
C HIS A 61 10.10 4.55 -0.75
N ASP A 62 11.39 4.70 -0.75
CA ASP A 62 12.36 3.84 -0.06
C ASP A 62 12.18 3.71 1.47
N GLN A 63 11.50 4.66 2.10
CA GLN A 63 11.14 4.60 3.52
C GLN A 63 9.72 4.05 3.77
N THR A 64 9.04 3.53 2.75
CA THR A 64 7.76 2.83 2.91
C THR A 64 7.93 1.32 2.78
N ILE A 65 6.95 0.56 3.26
CA ILE A 65 6.83 -0.86 2.97
C ILE A 65 5.70 -1.05 1.96
N ALA A 66 6.02 -1.64 0.81
CA ALA A 66 5.02 -2.15 -0.11
C ALA A 66 4.63 -3.57 0.34
N LEU A 67 3.37 -3.74 0.72
CA LEU A 67 2.78 -5.03 1.08
C LEU A 67 2.01 -5.58 -0.12
N ALA A 68 2.21 -6.86 -0.41
CA ALA A 68 1.43 -7.60 -1.40
C ALA A 68 1.17 -9.02 -0.88
N HIS A 69 -0.08 -9.38 -0.70
CA HIS A 69 -0.51 -10.69 -0.24
C HIS A 69 -1.47 -11.28 -1.28
N ALA A 70 -1.03 -12.30 -1.99
CA ALA A 70 -1.81 -13.02 -2.99
C ALA A 70 -2.25 -14.38 -2.44
N VAL A 71 -3.53 -14.68 -2.57
CA VAL A 71 -4.17 -15.88 -2.01
C VAL A 71 -4.99 -16.58 -3.10
N PRO A 72 -4.86 -17.92 -3.26
CA PRO A 72 -5.83 -18.69 -4.03
C PRO A 72 -7.21 -18.56 -3.38
N ASP A 73 -8.21 -18.27 -4.16
CA ASP A 73 -9.55 -18.03 -3.63
C ASP A 73 -10.60 -18.36 -4.71
N PRO A 74 -11.38 -19.43 -4.56
CA PRO A 74 -12.39 -19.82 -5.55
C PRO A 74 -13.58 -18.85 -5.57
N GLU A 75 -13.86 -18.17 -4.44
CA GLU A 75 -14.94 -17.20 -4.31
C GLU A 75 -14.45 -15.82 -3.84
N PRO A 76 -13.59 -15.16 -4.62
CA PRO A 76 -12.84 -14.00 -4.13
C PRO A 76 -13.69 -12.77 -3.79
N ARG A 77 -14.95 -12.73 -4.27
CA ARG A 77 -15.88 -11.64 -3.94
C ARG A 77 -16.46 -11.78 -2.54
N ALA A 78 -16.74 -13.01 -2.09
CA ALA A 78 -17.32 -13.26 -0.77
C ALA A 78 -16.41 -12.79 0.38
N GLY A 79 -15.08 -12.92 0.22
CA GLY A 79 -14.09 -12.58 1.24
C GLY A 79 -13.60 -11.12 1.24
N ILE A 80 -14.17 -10.19 0.48
CA ILE A 80 -13.62 -8.82 0.35
C ILE A 80 -13.52 -8.11 1.70
N HIS A 81 -14.61 -8.06 2.48
CA HIS A 81 -14.63 -7.36 3.76
C HIS A 81 -13.73 -8.04 4.80
N SER A 82 -13.83 -9.36 4.93
CA SER A 82 -13.02 -10.10 5.90
C SER A 82 -11.51 -9.99 5.63
N ARG A 83 -11.08 -9.94 4.37
CA ARG A 83 -9.68 -9.70 4.02
C ARG A 83 -9.22 -8.29 4.40
N PHE A 84 -10.06 -7.27 4.19
CA PHE A 84 -9.76 -5.91 4.63
C PHE A 84 -9.63 -5.85 6.16
N GLU A 85 -10.61 -6.36 6.89
CA GLU A 85 -10.63 -6.38 8.35
C GLU A 85 -9.42 -7.11 8.92
N TRP A 86 -9.13 -8.30 8.37
CA TRP A 86 -8.00 -9.11 8.82
C TRP A 86 -6.67 -8.40 8.58
N THR A 87 -6.45 -7.86 7.36
CA THR A 87 -5.18 -7.21 7.02
C THR A 87 -4.99 -5.91 7.80
N ALA A 88 -6.01 -5.05 7.88
CA ALA A 88 -5.93 -3.81 8.65
C ALA A 88 -5.72 -4.09 10.14
N GLY A 89 -6.44 -5.08 10.69
CA GLY A 89 -6.27 -5.52 12.08
C GLY A 89 -4.88 -6.07 12.37
N LEU A 90 -4.32 -6.86 11.45
CA LEU A 90 -2.95 -7.37 11.53
C LEU A 90 -1.93 -6.22 11.56
N LEU A 91 -2.02 -5.27 10.61
CA LEU A 91 -1.14 -4.12 10.58
C LEU A 91 -1.23 -3.28 11.85
N ALA A 92 -2.44 -3.04 12.36
CA ALA A 92 -2.63 -2.31 13.60
C ALA A 92 -2.01 -3.04 14.81
N ARG A 93 -2.12 -4.38 14.90
CA ARG A 93 -1.46 -5.16 15.96
C ARG A 93 0.06 -5.11 15.85
N ALA A 94 0.59 -5.26 14.62
CA ALA A 94 2.03 -5.16 14.37
C ALA A 94 2.59 -3.81 14.82
N LEU A 95 1.91 -2.71 14.51
CA LEU A 95 2.34 -1.37 14.94
C LEU A 95 2.20 -1.18 16.46
N ARG A 96 1.14 -1.71 17.07
CA ARG A 96 0.98 -1.67 18.54
C ARG A 96 2.08 -2.43 19.28
N SER A 97 2.56 -3.55 18.74
CA SER A 97 3.69 -4.30 19.36
C SER A 97 4.98 -3.48 19.40
N LEU A 98 5.07 -2.42 18.59
CA LEU A 98 6.19 -1.47 18.57
C LEU A 98 5.92 -0.21 19.44
N GLY A 99 4.80 -0.16 20.15
CA GLY A 99 4.43 0.97 21.01
C GLY A 99 3.62 2.07 20.32
N VAL A 100 3.25 1.93 19.04
CA VAL A 100 2.42 2.89 18.33
C VAL A 100 0.96 2.78 18.78
N GLU A 101 0.28 3.89 19.07
CA GLU A 101 -1.17 3.90 19.33
C GLU A 101 -1.96 3.70 18.00
N ALA A 102 -1.77 2.53 17.37
CA ALA A 102 -2.35 2.24 16.08
C ALA A 102 -3.82 1.81 16.18
N ARG A 103 -4.65 2.33 15.28
CA ARG A 103 -6.09 2.03 15.16
C ARG A 103 -6.44 1.75 13.70
N VAL A 104 -7.53 0.99 13.50
CA VAL A 104 -8.15 0.82 12.18
C VAL A 104 -9.28 1.83 12.05
N GLY A 105 -9.38 2.46 10.91
CA GLY A 105 -10.41 3.43 10.57
C GLY A 105 -9.84 4.59 9.76
N GLU A 106 -10.75 5.32 9.13
CA GLU A 106 -10.42 6.54 8.37
C GLU A 106 -10.04 7.69 9.31
N VAL A 107 -9.09 8.50 8.88
CA VAL A 107 -8.82 9.82 9.46
C VAL A 107 -9.56 10.86 8.62
N PRO A 108 -10.42 11.69 9.20
CA PRO A 108 -11.11 12.73 8.44
C PRO A 108 -10.13 13.62 7.66
N GLY A 109 -10.36 13.74 6.35
CA GLY A 109 -9.48 14.51 5.47
C GLY A 109 -8.24 13.76 4.96
N GLU A 110 -8.05 12.48 5.24
CA GLU A 110 -6.89 11.74 4.76
C GLU A 110 -6.86 11.60 3.22
N TYR A 111 -5.64 11.48 2.64
CA TYR A 111 -5.49 11.09 1.25
C TYR A 111 -5.96 9.63 1.05
N CYS A 112 -6.51 9.33 -0.14
CA CYS A 112 -7.02 7.98 -0.45
C CYS A 112 -7.86 7.41 0.70
N PRO A 113 -8.98 8.05 1.08
CA PRO A 113 -9.75 7.70 2.27
C PRO A 113 -10.29 6.28 2.21
N GLY A 114 -10.41 5.64 3.36
CA GLY A 114 -10.97 4.29 3.45
C GLY A 114 -11.14 3.79 4.88
N GLY A 115 -12.26 3.11 5.15
CA GLY A 115 -12.62 2.60 6.48
C GLY A 115 -11.64 1.56 7.06
N TYR A 116 -10.69 1.08 6.25
CA TYR A 116 -9.64 0.13 6.65
C TYR A 116 -8.24 0.74 6.63
N SER A 117 -8.13 2.06 6.63
CA SER A 117 -6.85 2.75 6.89
C SER A 117 -6.32 2.38 8.28
N VAL A 118 -5.00 2.31 8.43
CA VAL A 118 -4.37 2.20 9.74
C VAL A 118 -3.77 3.56 10.09
N ASN A 119 -4.11 4.06 11.25
CA ASN A 119 -3.77 5.40 11.69
C ASN A 119 -3.17 5.39 13.11
N ALA A 120 -2.50 6.48 13.50
CA ALA A 120 -2.14 6.76 14.89
C ALA A 120 -3.14 7.73 15.50
N ARG A 121 -3.65 7.40 16.68
CA ARG A 121 -4.52 8.23 17.53
C ARG A 121 -5.77 8.81 16.85
N ARG A 122 -6.13 8.34 15.64
CA ARG A 122 -7.15 8.92 14.74
C ARG A 122 -6.77 10.30 14.17
N GLU A 123 -5.50 10.63 14.16
CA GLU A 123 -4.99 11.95 13.72
C GLU A 123 -4.24 11.84 12.40
N VAL A 124 -3.39 10.81 12.25
CA VAL A 124 -2.54 10.66 11.07
C VAL A 124 -2.61 9.25 10.50
N LYS A 125 -2.70 9.15 9.19
CA LYS A 125 -2.69 7.89 8.46
C LYS A 125 -1.27 7.35 8.36
N LEU A 126 -1.10 6.08 8.76
CA LEU A 126 0.17 5.36 8.70
C LEU A 126 0.19 4.31 7.58
N ALA A 127 -0.97 3.72 7.26
CA ALA A 127 -1.06 2.75 6.18
C ALA A 127 -2.41 2.79 5.46
N GLY A 128 -2.37 2.47 4.17
CA GLY A 128 -3.54 2.25 3.33
C GLY A 128 -3.47 0.91 2.64
N ILE A 129 -4.59 0.22 2.52
CA ILE A 129 -4.69 -1.07 1.83
C ILE A 129 -5.78 -1.03 0.77
N GLY A 130 -5.59 -1.81 -0.28
CA GLY A 130 -6.55 -2.00 -1.36
C GLY A 130 -6.56 -3.43 -1.84
N GLN A 131 -7.61 -3.83 -2.55
CA GLN A 131 -7.72 -5.18 -3.07
C GLN A 131 -7.86 -5.21 -4.58
N ARG A 132 -7.39 -6.30 -5.16
CA ARG A 132 -7.67 -6.73 -6.52
C ARG A 132 -8.12 -8.18 -6.48
N ILE A 133 -9.24 -8.48 -7.12
CA ILE A 133 -9.74 -9.83 -7.29
C ILE A 133 -9.70 -10.22 -8.78
N VAL A 134 -9.40 -11.47 -9.03
CA VAL A 134 -9.48 -12.13 -10.34
C VAL A 134 -10.16 -13.49 -10.14
N ALA A 135 -10.51 -14.15 -11.24
CA ALA A 135 -10.99 -15.52 -11.14
C ALA A 135 -9.91 -16.41 -10.49
N GLY A 136 -10.29 -17.18 -9.48
CA GLY A 136 -9.40 -18.09 -8.76
C GLY A 136 -8.47 -17.45 -7.73
N GLY A 137 -8.49 -16.12 -7.52
CA GLY A 137 -7.58 -15.51 -6.56
C GLY A 137 -7.89 -14.09 -6.15
N SER A 138 -7.36 -13.74 -5.00
CA SER A 138 -7.44 -12.40 -4.42
C SER A 138 -6.05 -11.86 -4.09
N HIS A 139 -5.92 -10.55 -4.08
CA HIS A 139 -4.71 -9.84 -3.71
C HIS A 139 -5.07 -8.64 -2.83
N VAL A 140 -4.44 -8.57 -1.68
CA VAL A 140 -4.43 -7.37 -0.85
C VAL A 140 -3.07 -6.71 -1.01
N GLY A 141 -3.07 -5.47 -1.45
CA GLY A 141 -1.87 -4.64 -1.55
C GLY A 141 -1.99 -3.43 -0.66
N GLY A 142 -0.86 -2.90 -0.21
CA GLY A 142 -0.87 -1.72 0.65
C GLY A 142 0.47 -1.01 0.71
N VAL A 143 0.43 0.16 1.30
CA VAL A 143 1.62 0.93 1.66
C VAL A 143 1.57 1.26 3.14
N ILE A 144 2.68 1.01 3.83
CA ILE A 144 2.92 1.45 5.19
C ILE A 144 3.99 2.54 5.12
N VAL A 145 3.66 3.75 5.54
CA VAL A 145 4.59 4.88 5.61
C VAL A 145 5.40 4.73 6.89
N VAL A 146 6.61 4.18 6.77
CA VAL A 146 7.49 3.97 7.91
C VAL A 146 8.20 5.26 8.29
N GLY A 147 8.70 5.99 7.29
CA GLY A 147 9.32 7.29 7.44
C GLY A 147 9.00 8.22 6.29
N GLY A 148 9.44 9.48 6.37
CA GLY A 148 9.34 10.45 5.28
C GLY A 148 7.91 10.92 4.99
N ALA A 149 7.10 11.20 6.02
CA ALA A 149 5.76 11.74 5.87
C ALA A 149 5.71 13.05 5.08
N GLU A 150 6.75 13.88 5.18
CA GLU A 150 6.90 15.13 4.42
C GLU A 150 6.98 14.87 2.92
N ARG A 151 7.68 13.82 2.49
CA ARG A 151 7.75 13.43 1.06
C ARG A 151 6.39 13.04 0.51
N VAL A 152 5.56 12.39 1.34
CA VAL A 152 4.17 12.05 0.97
C VAL A 152 3.36 13.33 0.79
N ARG A 153 3.47 14.29 1.73
CA ARG A 153 2.76 15.58 1.67
C ARG A 153 3.19 16.38 0.46
N ASP A 154 4.48 16.54 0.27
CA ASP A 154 5.04 17.42 -0.77
C ASP A 154 4.61 17.00 -2.18
N VAL A 155 4.60 15.69 -2.47
CA VAL A 155 4.16 15.21 -3.79
C VAL A 155 2.64 15.15 -3.93
N LEU A 156 1.90 14.83 -2.86
CA LEU A 156 0.44 14.70 -2.96
C LEU A 156 -0.29 16.04 -3.00
N VAL A 157 0.25 17.11 -2.40
CA VAL A 157 -0.38 18.43 -2.46
C VAL A 157 -0.65 18.88 -3.91
N PRO A 158 0.34 18.95 -4.81
CA PRO A 158 0.08 19.32 -6.19
C PRO A 158 -0.69 18.23 -6.98
N VAL A 159 -0.50 16.95 -6.68
CA VAL A 159 -1.20 15.83 -7.32
C VAL A 159 -2.71 15.91 -7.02
N TYR A 160 -3.10 16.05 -5.75
CA TYR A 160 -4.50 16.11 -5.33
C TYR A 160 -5.18 17.40 -5.79
N ARG A 161 -4.42 18.51 -5.81
CA ARG A 161 -4.92 19.76 -6.40
C ARG A 161 -5.26 19.59 -7.88
N ALA A 162 -4.40 18.93 -8.65
CA ALA A 162 -4.64 18.67 -10.07
C ALA A 162 -5.84 17.73 -10.30
N LEU A 163 -6.04 16.75 -9.41
CA LEU A 163 -7.20 15.84 -9.45
C LEU A 163 -8.48 16.46 -8.87
N GLU A 164 -8.44 17.70 -8.38
CA GLU A 164 -9.55 18.38 -7.70
C GLU A 164 -10.11 17.58 -6.52
N LEU A 165 -9.22 16.87 -5.80
CA LEU A 165 -9.57 16.05 -4.65
C LEU A 165 -9.23 16.79 -3.34
N PRO A 166 -10.21 16.97 -2.44
CA PRO A 166 -9.94 17.56 -1.14
C PRO A 166 -9.18 16.57 -0.25
N TRP A 167 -8.21 17.06 0.51
CA TRP A 167 -7.56 16.36 1.59
C TRP A 167 -6.81 17.34 2.49
N ASP A 168 -6.52 16.91 3.72
CA ASP A 168 -5.69 17.64 4.67
C ASP A 168 -4.27 17.03 4.71
N PRO A 169 -3.22 17.74 4.25
CA PRO A 169 -1.86 17.25 4.30
C PRO A 169 -1.36 16.93 5.71
N GLY A 170 -1.94 17.53 6.75
CA GLY A 170 -1.63 17.25 8.14
C GLY A 170 -1.96 15.81 8.56
N THR A 171 -2.86 15.14 7.85
CA THR A 171 -3.24 13.74 8.13
C THR A 171 -2.26 12.70 7.60
N ALA A 172 -1.27 13.09 6.78
CA ALA A 172 -0.21 12.17 6.34
C ALA A 172 0.84 12.01 7.44
N GLY A 173 0.95 10.80 8.00
CA GLY A 173 1.91 10.45 9.04
C GLY A 173 2.91 9.40 8.62
N ALA A 174 3.88 9.13 9.50
CA ALA A 174 4.84 8.05 9.38
C ALA A 174 5.04 7.35 10.72
N VAL A 175 5.30 6.04 10.68
CA VAL A 175 5.49 5.23 11.90
C VAL A 175 6.65 5.74 12.73
N GLU A 176 7.74 6.22 12.11
CA GLU A 176 8.92 6.74 12.83
C GLU A 176 8.59 7.91 13.78
N ASN A 177 7.58 8.71 13.44
CA ASN A 177 7.13 9.85 14.27
C ASN A 177 6.35 9.41 15.51
N GLU A 178 5.90 8.15 15.52
CA GLU A 178 5.10 7.55 16.58
C GLU A 178 5.93 6.62 17.49
N LEU A 179 7.18 6.34 17.10
CA LEU A 179 8.05 5.43 17.83
C LEU A 179 8.88 6.18 18.88
N ASN A 180 8.95 5.62 20.08
CA ASN A 180 9.92 6.04 21.10
C ASN A 180 11.27 5.36 20.84
N GLY A 181 11.98 5.72 19.77
CA GLY A 181 13.24 5.05 19.42
C GLY A 181 13.96 5.63 18.22
N SER A 182 15.06 4.97 17.81
CA SER A 182 15.88 5.43 16.69
C SER A 182 15.19 5.19 15.33
N PRO A 183 14.93 6.24 14.53
CA PRO A 183 14.29 6.12 13.22
C PRO A 183 15.05 5.19 12.25
N SER A 184 16.37 5.06 12.39
CA SER A 184 17.19 4.27 11.48
C SER A 184 16.88 2.77 11.41
N ARG A 185 16.20 2.23 12.42
CA ARG A 185 15.76 0.81 12.49
C ARG A 185 14.26 0.62 12.26
N ALA A 186 13.51 1.69 12.12
CA ALA A 186 12.05 1.63 12.04
C ALA A 186 11.57 0.72 10.90
N TRP A 187 12.17 0.78 9.72
CA TRP A 187 11.74 -0.04 8.57
C TRP A 187 11.86 -1.54 8.85
N THR A 188 12.98 -1.98 9.39
CA THR A 188 13.22 -3.39 9.75
C THR A 188 12.28 -3.83 10.87
N ALA A 189 12.14 -3.00 11.91
CA ALA A 189 11.25 -3.30 13.04
C ALA A 189 9.78 -3.46 12.59
N VAL A 190 9.29 -2.56 11.74
CA VAL A 190 7.92 -2.64 11.20
C VAL A 190 7.74 -3.88 10.33
N ARG A 191 8.72 -4.18 9.44
CA ARG A 191 8.69 -5.40 8.62
C ARG A 191 8.61 -6.64 9.50
N ASP A 192 9.46 -6.75 10.51
CA ASP A 192 9.56 -7.93 11.38
C ASP A 192 8.31 -8.08 12.25
N ALA A 193 7.73 -6.98 12.72
CA ALA A 193 6.46 -7.01 13.44
C ALA A 193 5.30 -7.49 12.53
N ILE A 194 5.27 -7.08 11.26
CA ILE A 194 4.28 -7.57 10.29
C ILE A 194 4.48 -9.07 10.04
N LEU A 195 5.72 -9.52 9.82
CA LEU A 195 6.02 -10.95 9.63
C LEU A 195 5.63 -11.78 10.85
N ALA A 196 5.90 -11.29 12.07
CA ALA A 196 5.49 -11.96 13.30
C ALA A 196 3.95 -12.11 13.40
N GLU A 197 3.19 -11.11 13.00
CA GLU A 197 1.71 -11.21 12.98
C GLU A 197 1.21 -12.17 11.88
N TYR A 198 1.85 -12.23 10.71
CA TYR A 198 1.56 -13.25 9.70
C TYR A 198 1.90 -14.66 10.18
N GLY A 199 3.04 -14.83 10.87
CA GLY A 199 3.50 -16.10 11.43
C GLY A 199 2.58 -16.70 12.49
N ARG A 200 1.66 -15.91 13.08
CA ARG A 200 0.62 -16.45 13.97
C ARG A 200 -0.43 -17.30 13.25
N ARG A 201 -0.53 -17.14 11.94
CA ARG A 201 -1.57 -17.82 11.12
C ARG A 201 -0.98 -18.73 10.05
N TYR A 202 0.21 -18.45 9.59
CA TYR A 202 0.85 -19.13 8.47
C TYR A 202 2.26 -19.57 8.83
N ASP A 203 2.63 -20.75 8.39
CA ASP A 203 4.04 -21.18 8.38
C ASP A 203 4.75 -20.45 7.25
N LEU A 204 5.54 -19.44 7.60
CA LEU A 204 6.24 -18.61 6.63
C LEU A 204 7.54 -19.32 6.21
N VAL A 205 7.71 -19.46 4.91
CA VAL A 205 8.93 -19.97 4.29
C VAL A 205 9.47 -18.88 3.37
N ASP A 206 10.77 -18.62 3.49
CA ASP A 206 11.44 -17.65 2.61
C ASP A 206 11.41 -18.15 1.16
N GLY A 207 11.15 -17.22 0.24
CA GLY A 207 11.08 -17.49 -1.17
C GLY A 207 11.60 -16.34 -2.00
N GLU A 208 12.06 -16.63 -3.20
CA GLU A 208 12.49 -15.64 -4.18
C GLU A 208 11.47 -15.52 -5.32
N LEU A 209 11.49 -14.39 -6.01
CA LEU A 209 10.74 -14.22 -7.24
C LEU A 209 11.46 -15.00 -8.35
N ASP A 210 10.83 -16.05 -8.84
CA ASP A 210 11.36 -16.83 -9.95
C ASP A 210 11.36 -16.03 -11.26
N GLU A 211 12.16 -16.50 -12.25
CA GLU A 211 12.32 -15.81 -13.53
C GLU A 211 11.00 -15.72 -14.31
N GLU A 212 10.10 -16.69 -14.18
CA GLU A 212 8.79 -16.66 -14.84
C GLU A 212 7.91 -15.53 -14.28
N THR A 213 7.92 -15.33 -12.94
CA THR A 213 7.22 -14.21 -12.29
C THR A 213 7.81 -12.86 -12.72
N LEU A 214 9.13 -12.77 -12.82
CA LEU A 214 9.81 -11.57 -13.29
C LEU A 214 9.53 -11.30 -14.78
N ALA A 215 9.53 -12.32 -15.62
CA ALA A 215 9.17 -12.21 -17.03
C ALA A 215 7.71 -11.77 -17.22
N LEU A 216 6.79 -12.34 -16.45
CA LEU A 216 5.39 -11.93 -16.45
C LEU A 216 5.25 -10.46 -16.01
N ALA A 217 5.95 -10.05 -14.97
CA ALA A 217 5.93 -8.67 -14.50
C ALA A 217 6.45 -7.69 -15.58
N ARG A 218 7.55 -8.03 -16.27
CA ARG A 218 8.08 -7.23 -17.40
C ARG A 218 7.07 -7.10 -18.53
N ARG A 219 6.38 -8.20 -18.89
CA ARG A 219 5.35 -8.21 -19.94
C ARG A 219 4.15 -7.33 -19.59
N LEU A 220 3.74 -7.30 -18.32
CA LEU A 220 2.59 -6.51 -17.86
C LEU A 220 2.94 -5.05 -17.56
N ALA A 221 4.22 -4.71 -17.38
CA ALA A 221 4.66 -3.37 -17.00
C ALA A 221 4.12 -2.23 -17.89
N PRO A 222 3.98 -2.41 -19.24
CA PRO A 222 3.39 -1.36 -20.08
C PRO A 222 1.96 -0.97 -19.70
N GLU A 223 1.15 -1.92 -19.22
CA GLU A 223 -0.25 -1.69 -18.82
C GLU A 223 -0.37 -0.79 -17.56
N HIS A 224 0.73 -0.63 -16.84
CA HIS A 224 0.82 0.18 -15.61
C HIS A 224 1.45 1.55 -15.85
N ARG A 225 1.73 1.92 -17.09
CA ARG A 225 2.24 3.26 -17.44
C ARG A 225 1.08 4.20 -17.69
N PRO A 226 1.06 5.38 -17.06
CA PRO A 226 0.15 6.45 -17.48
C PRO A 226 0.44 6.83 -18.93
N ALA A 227 -0.61 7.08 -19.70
CA ALA A 227 -0.53 7.62 -21.04
C ALA A 227 0.08 9.03 -21.02
#